data_1397eab9ab7c416adeeface19b811c79
#
_entry.id   1397eab9ab7c416adeeface19b811c79
#
_cell.length_a   1.000
_cell.length_b   1.000
_cell.length_c   1.000
_cell.angle_alpha   90.00
_cell.angle_beta   90.00
_cell.angle_gamma   90.00
#
_symmetry.space_group_name_H-M   'P 1'
#
loop_
_entity.id
_entity.type
_entity.pdbx_description
1 polymer ?
#
loop_
_entity_poly.entity_id
_entity_poly.type
_entity_poly.pdbx_seq_one_letter_code
_entity_poly.pdbx_strand_id
1 'polypeptide(L)'
;MKPYKANTRNDLPRIAEVLGLNGEEVKDMQAVSAVLPFKVNNYVLENLIDRDNLPNDPMYQLTVPQRGMLADEDFQRMRDLVSREAPDAEIKLAAREIQARLNPHPAGQQELNKPMLDGEELPGMQHKYNETVLFFPAQGQTCHAYCTYCFRWAQFIGDNELKFSNKEPEQLRRYVEENPQIDSVLITGGDPMIMKTKFLRQYIEPLMNIPHLNSIRVGTKAIAYWPYRFTEGEDADDLMRLIGEVRKAGKNFAVMAHSSHPVEFSTDVSEQAVKRLIDAGAVVRCQAPLIKRVNDHPDIWAALWRKQVAILRRLVARGGVTSESL
;
A
#
# COMPACT_ATOMS: atom_id res chain seq x y z
N MET A 1 14.37 8.23 -16.10
CA MET A 1 13.34 7.42 -15.40
C MET A 1 12.97 6.20 -16.25
N LYS A 2 13.02 4.98 -15.68
CA LYS A 2 12.33 3.83 -16.30
C LYS A 2 10.81 4.05 -16.14
N PRO A 3 10.01 3.84 -17.19
CA PRO A 3 8.56 4.01 -17.08
C PRO A 3 7.99 3.00 -16.09
N TYR A 4 6.99 3.43 -15.31
CA TYR A 4 6.25 2.52 -14.45
C TYR A 4 5.57 1.42 -15.26
N LYS A 5 5.84 0.17 -14.92
CA LYS A 5 5.18 -0.99 -15.52
C LYS A 5 4.62 -1.88 -14.40
N ALA A 6 3.30 -1.99 -14.36
CA ALA A 6 2.64 -2.99 -13.53
C ALA A 6 2.66 -4.34 -14.27
N ASN A 7 2.96 -5.41 -13.54
CA ASN A 7 2.82 -6.78 -14.00
C ASN A 7 1.76 -7.45 -13.13
N THR A 8 0.88 -8.19 -13.78
CA THR A 8 -0.28 -8.86 -13.20
C THR A 8 -0.25 -10.35 -13.52
N ARG A 9 -1.32 -11.08 -13.20
CA ARG A 9 -1.48 -12.49 -13.56
C ARG A 9 -1.21 -12.78 -15.05
N ASN A 10 -1.55 -11.86 -15.94
CA ASN A 10 -1.33 -12.04 -17.37
C ASN A 10 0.14 -11.96 -17.77
N ASP A 11 0.98 -11.38 -16.92
CA ASP A 11 2.42 -11.20 -17.18
C ASP A 11 3.29 -12.28 -16.50
N LEU A 12 2.68 -13.32 -15.91
CA LEU A 12 3.41 -14.38 -15.19
C LEU A 12 4.52 -15.06 -16.02
N PRO A 13 4.33 -15.38 -17.33
CA PRO A 13 5.42 -15.94 -18.14
C PRO A 13 6.64 -15.03 -18.18
N ARG A 14 6.42 -13.73 -18.36
CA ARG A 14 7.51 -12.74 -18.35
C ARG A 14 8.16 -12.61 -16.96
N ILE A 15 7.37 -12.63 -15.89
CA ILE A 15 7.90 -12.59 -14.51
C ILE A 15 8.78 -13.80 -14.26
N ALA A 16 8.35 -14.99 -14.71
CA ALA A 16 9.11 -16.21 -14.61
C ALA A 16 10.46 -16.12 -15.35
N GLU A 17 10.48 -15.58 -16.57
CA GLU A 17 11.70 -15.32 -17.32
C GLU A 17 12.63 -14.37 -16.55
N VAL A 18 12.10 -13.27 -16.01
CA VAL A 18 12.86 -12.29 -15.22
C VAL A 18 13.43 -12.91 -13.97
N LEU A 19 12.70 -13.78 -13.28
CA LEU A 19 13.11 -14.39 -12.01
C LEU A 19 13.82 -15.74 -12.18
N GLY A 20 13.86 -16.32 -13.38
CA GLY A 20 14.46 -17.63 -13.63
C GLY A 20 13.61 -18.79 -13.09
N LEU A 21 12.28 -18.65 -13.03
CA LEU A 21 11.35 -19.65 -12.54
C LEU A 21 11.02 -20.70 -13.60
N ASN A 22 10.80 -21.94 -13.19
CA ASN A 22 10.40 -23.04 -14.09
C ASN A 22 8.88 -23.07 -14.33
N GLY A 23 8.44 -23.91 -15.28
CA GLY A 23 7.02 -24.01 -15.65
C GLY A 23 6.08 -24.46 -14.52
N GLU A 24 6.55 -25.28 -13.58
CA GLU A 24 5.75 -25.74 -12.45
C GLU A 24 5.52 -24.60 -11.44
N GLU A 25 6.55 -23.79 -11.17
CA GLU A 25 6.43 -22.58 -10.34
C GLU A 25 5.47 -21.56 -10.96
N VAL A 26 5.49 -21.39 -12.29
CA VAL A 26 4.52 -20.55 -13.00
C VAL A 26 3.08 -21.01 -12.80
N LYS A 27 2.83 -22.32 -12.91
CA LYS A 27 1.51 -22.88 -12.68
C LYS A 27 1.05 -22.72 -11.23
N ASP A 28 1.97 -22.86 -10.26
CA ASP A 28 1.68 -22.59 -8.86
C ASP A 28 1.26 -21.13 -8.63
N MET A 29 2.00 -20.19 -9.20
CA MET A 29 1.65 -18.77 -9.17
C MET A 29 0.31 -18.49 -9.87
N GLN A 30 0.02 -19.15 -10.99
CA GLN A 30 -1.27 -19.04 -11.70
C GLN A 30 -2.42 -19.51 -10.82
N ALA A 31 -2.25 -20.64 -10.12
CA ALA A 31 -3.26 -21.19 -9.22
C ALA A 31 -3.60 -20.21 -8.08
N VAL A 32 -2.59 -19.69 -7.40
CA VAL A 32 -2.78 -18.74 -6.29
C VAL A 32 -3.33 -17.41 -6.77
N SER A 33 -2.82 -16.87 -7.88
CA SER A 33 -3.26 -15.58 -8.43
C SER A 33 -4.61 -15.63 -9.12
N ALA A 34 -5.19 -16.82 -9.31
CA ALA A 34 -6.59 -16.98 -9.71
C ALA A 34 -7.56 -16.66 -8.56
N VAL A 35 -7.14 -16.89 -7.33
CA VAL A 35 -7.93 -16.68 -6.11
C VAL A 35 -7.63 -15.33 -5.46
N LEU A 36 -6.36 -15.01 -5.28
CA LEU A 36 -5.90 -13.81 -4.60
C LEU A 36 -5.35 -12.78 -5.59
N PRO A 37 -5.49 -11.47 -5.32
CA PRO A 37 -5.00 -10.45 -6.24
C PRO A 37 -3.48 -10.50 -6.34
N PHE A 38 -2.97 -10.37 -7.56
CA PHE A 38 -1.54 -10.29 -7.83
C PHE A 38 -1.21 -9.07 -8.68
N LYS A 39 -0.25 -8.32 -8.22
CA LYS A 39 0.35 -7.20 -8.93
C LYS A 39 1.73 -6.92 -8.36
N VAL A 40 2.71 -6.76 -9.23
CA VAL A 40 4.07 -6.32 -8.89
C VAL A 40 4.59 -5.39 -9.98
N ASN A 41 5.32 -4.33 -9.64
CA ASN A 41 5.88 -3.45 -10.64
C ASN A 41 7.32 -3.84 -11.01
N ASN A 42 7.81 -3.24 -12.10
CA ASN A 42 9.16 -3.48 -12.59
C ASN A 42 10.25 -3.05 -11.60
N TYR A 43 10.03 -2.01 -10.79
CA TYR A 43 11.02 -1.59 -9.79
C TYR A 43 11.25 -2.67 -8.73
N VAL A 44 10.17 -3.25 -8.18
CA VAL A 44 10.27 -4.33 -7.19
C VAL A 44 10.98 -5.54 -7.77
N LEU A 45 10.58 -5.97 -8.98
CA LEU A 45 11.18 -7.14 -9.65
C LEU A 45 12.67 -6.96 -9.96
N GLU A 46 13.08 -5.75 -10.35
CA GLU A 46 14.43 -5.50 -10.85
C GLU A 46 15.41 -5.06 -9.76
N ASN A 47 14.93 -4.44 -8.66
CA ASN A 47 15.82 -3.82 -7.67
C ASN A 47 15.70 -4.37 -6.26
N LEU A 48 14.60 -5.07 -5.93
CA LEU A 48 14.36 -5.52 -4.56
C LEU A 48 14.41 -7.04 -4.39
N ILE A 49 14.10 -7.83 -5.42
CA ILE A 49 14.13 -9.29 -5.36
C ILE A 49 15.53 -9.80 -5.71
N ASP A 50 16.13 -10.54 -4.78
CA ASP A 50 17.37 -11.28 -4.99
C ASP A 50 17.07 -12.65 -5.60
N ARG A 51 17.41 -12.80 -6.90
CA ARG A 51 17.14 -14.01 -7.68
C ARG A 51 17.96 -15.22 -7.19
N ASP A 52 19.14 -14.97 -6.65
CA ASP A 52 20.04 -16.03 -6.19
C ASP A 52 19.55 -16.64 -4.88
N ASN A 53 18.61 -15.98 -4.18
CA ASN A 53 18.03 -16.45 -2.92
C ASN A 53 16.59 -16.98 -3.07
N LEU A 54 16.11 -17.23 -4.28
CA LEU A 54 14.77 -17.81 -4.47
C LEU A 54 14.71 -19.27 -4.01
N PRO A 55 13.58 -19.72 -3.43
CA PRO A 55 12.35 -18.95 -3.12
C PRO A 55 12.37 -18.22 -1.77
N ASN A 56 13.51 -18.16 -1.07
CA ASN A 56 13.62 -17.65 0.31
C ASN A 56 13.83 -16.13 0.38
N ASP A 57 13.98 -15.45 -0.77
CA ASP A 57 14.11 -13.99 -0.79
C ASP A 57 12.89 -13.31 -0.14
N PRO A 58 13.09 -12.41 0.84
CA PRO A 58 11.99 -11.79 1.59
C PRO A 58 11.07 -10.93 0.71
N MET A 59 11.59 -10.30 -0.34
CA MET A 59 10.77 -9.47 -1.22
C MET A 59 9.97 -10.33 -2.20
N TYR A 60 10.53 -11.45 -2.64
CA TYR A 60 9.80 -12.49 -3.38
C TYR A 60 8.65 -13.04 -2.53
N GLN A 61 8.93 -13.45 -1.29
CA GLN A 61 7.92 -13.94 -0.33
C GLN A 61 6.82 -12.89 -0.06
N LEU A 62 7.18 -11.61 -0.08
CA LEU A 62 6.28 -10.50 0.23
C LEU A 62 5.39 -10.10 -0.95
N THR A 63 5.84 -10.26 -2.20
CA THR A 63 5.19 -9.65 -3.38
C THR A 63 4.80 -10.61 -4.49
N VAL A 64 5.24 -11.86 -4.42
CA VAL A 64 4.95 -12.89 -5.43
C VAL A 64 4.04 -13.96 -4.82
N PRO A 65 3.03 -14.47 -5.55
CA PRO A 65 2.13 -15.49 -5.03
C PRO A 65 2.87 -16.74 -4.56
N GLN A 66 2.55 -17.19 -3.35
CA GLN A 66 3.14 -18.35 -2.73
C GLN A 66 2.09 -19.44 -2.51
N ARG A 67 2.45 -20.72 -2.71
CA ARG A 67 1.57 -21.85 -2.45
C ARG A 67 0.90 -21.78 -1.09
N GLY A 68 1.65 -21.43 -0.04
CA GLY A 68 1.17 -21.36 1.35
C GLY A 68 0.17 -20.22 1.64
N MET A 69 -0.25 -19.43 0.63
CA MET A 69 -1.32 -18.43 0.76
C MET A 69 -2.72 -19.07 0.70
N LEU A 70 -2.83 -20.30 0.23
CA LEU A 70 -4.07 -21.08 0.20
C LEU A 70 -3.91 -22.34 1.08
N ALA A 71 -5.02 -22.85 1.61
CA ALA A 71 -5.05 -24.17 2.21
C ALA A 71 -4.66 -25.22 1.16
N ASP A 72 -4.03 -26.33 1.59
CA ASP A 72 -3.50 -27.34 0.67
C ASP A 72 -4.57 -27.89 -0.28
N GLU A 73 -5.78 -28.17 0.20
CA GLU A 73 -6.91 -28.63 -0.62
C GLU A 73 -7.29 -27.60 -1.71
N ASP A 74 -7.40 -26.33 -1.33
CA ASP A 74 -7.77 -25.25 -2.23
C ASP A 74 -6.68 -25.01 -3.28
N PHE A 75 -5.43 -25.05 -2.85
CA PHE A 75 -4.29 -24.96 -3.76
C PHE A 75 -4.28 -26.10 -4.77
N GLN A 76 -4.41 -27.36 -4.34
CA GLN A 76 -4.41 -28.53 -5.24
C GLN A 76 -5.57 -28.42 -6.24
N ARG A 77 -6.78 -28.09 -5.78
CA ARG A 77 -7.93 -27.87 -6.65
C ARG A 77 -7.65 -26.84 -7.74
N MET A 78 -7.10 -25.69 -7.37
CA MET A 78 -6.78 -24.63 -8.33
C MET A 78 -5.63 -25.02 -9.26
N ARG A 79 -4.65 -25.74 -8.72
CA ARG A 79 -3.49 -26.23 -9.47
C ARG A 79 -3.89 -27.25 -10.55
N ASP A 80 -4.83 -28.15 -10.23
CA ASP A 80 -5.38 -29.12 -11.19
C ASP A 80 -6.16 -28.43 -12.29
N LEU A 81 -7.01 -27.43 -11.96
CA LEU A 81 -7.73 -26.64 -12.94
C LEU A 81 -6.80 -25.90 -13.91
N VAL A 82 -5.74 -25.28 -13.41
CA VAL A 82 -4.73 -24.60 -14.21
C VAL A 82 -3.96 -25.59 -15.07
N SER A 83 -3.56 -26.75 -14.52
CA SER A 83 -2.74 -27.73 -15.22
C SER A 83 -3.44 -28.39 -16.40
N ARG A 84 -4.76 -28.61 -16.29
CA ARG A 84 -5.59 -29.17 -17.37
C ARG A 84 -6.19 -28.10 -18.30
N GLU A 85 -5.78 -26.84 -18.14
CA GLU A 85 -6.26 -25.73 -18.94
C GLU A 85 -7.80 -25.62 -18.93
N ALA A 86 -8.40 -25.74 -17.73
CA ALA A 86 -9.85 -25.69 -17.54
C ALA A 86 -10.45 -24.38 -18.09
N PRO A 87 -11.70 -24.38 -18.53
CA PRO A 87 -12.37 -23.17 -18.96
C PRO A 87 -12.35 -22.06 -17.88
N ASP A 88 -12.17 -20.81 -18.31
CA ASP A 88 -12.12 -19.64 -17.42
C ASP A 88 -13.32 -19.56 -16.45
N ALA A 89 -14.50 -19.97 -16.90
CA ALA A 89 -15.70 -19.98 -16.05
C ALA A 89 -15.58 -20.95 -14.89
N GLU A 90 -14.97 -22.12 -15.08
CA GLU A 90 -14.74 -23.12 -14.05
C GLU A 90 -13.68 -22.64 -13.03
N ILE A 91 -12.59 -22.08 -13.52
CA ILE A 91 -11.55 -21.47 -12.67
C ILE A 91 -12.13 -20.36 -11.82
N LYS A 92 -12.92 -19.45 -12.41
CA LYS A 92 -13.56 -18.35 -11.68
C LYS A 92 -14.57 -18.83 -10.64
N LEU A 93 -15.34 -19.88 -10.94
CA LEU A 93 -16.29 -20.45 -9.98
C LEU A 93 -15.56 -21.02 -8.77
N ALA A 94 -14.55 -21.86 -8.99
CA ALA A 94 -13.72 -22.41 -7.92
C ALA A 94 -13.03 -21.32 -7.09
N ALA A 95 -12.50 -20.30 -7.74
CA ALA A 95 -11.87 -19.16 -7.05
C ALA A 95 -12.86 -18.42 -6.15
N ARG A 96 -14.11 -18.16 -6.61
CA ARG A 96 -15.14 -17.49 -5.79
C ARG A 96 -15.53 -18.33 -4.56
N GLU A 97 -15.65 -19.63 -4.69
CA GLU A 97 -15.95 -20.52 -3.57
C GLU A 97 -14.83 -20.48 -2.51
N ILE A 98 -13.55 -20.43 -2.95
CA ILE A 98 -12.42 -20.28 -2.05
C ILE A 98 -12.42 -18.89 -1.40
N GLN A 99 -12.61 -17.84 -2.18
CA GLN A 99 -12.68 -16.45 -1.71
C GLN A 99 -13.75 -16.26 -0.63
N ALA A 100 -14.93 -16.87 -0.79
CA ALA A 100 -16.00 -16.80 0.21
C ALA A 100 -15.57 -17.40 1.57
N ARG A 101 -14.69 -18.42 1.57
CA ARG A 101 -14.16 -19.03 2.80
C ARG A 101 -13.01 -18.23 3.43
N LEU A 102 -12.32 -17.40 2.66
CA LEU A 102 -11.16 -16.62 3.12
C LEU A 102 -11.49 -15.37 3.94
N ASN A 103 -12.76 -15.19 4.36
CA ASN A 103 -13.22 -14.01 5.08
C ASN A 103 -12.86 -12.68 4.36
N PRO A 104 -13.64 -12.29 3.33
CA PRO A 104 -13.39 -11.07 2.54
C PRO A 104 -13.58 -9.77 3.34
N HIS A 105 -14.17 -9.83 4.54
CA HIS A 105 -14.47 -8.69 5.41
C HIS A 105 -13.95 -8.87 6.83
N PRO A 106 -12.63 -8.99 7.03
CA PRO A 106 -12.09 -9.15 8.37
C PRO A 106 -12.49 -7.96 9.25
N ALA A 107 -12.86 -8.26 10.52
CA ALA A 107 -13.32 -7.27 11.50
C ALA A 107 -14.57 -6.45 11.08
N GLY A 108 -15.43 -7.00 10.21
CA GLY A 108 -16.68 -6.34 9.80
C GLY A 108 -16.46 -4.97 9.13
N GLN A 109 -15.36 -4.80 8.41
CA GLN A 109 -14.95 -3.48 7.89
C GLN A 109 -15.96 -2.83 6.93
N GLN A 110 -16.91 -3.57 6.37
CA GLN A 110 -18.02 -3.02 5.56
C GLN A 110 -19.27 -2.65 6.37
N GLU A 111 -19.36 -3.09 7.61
CA GLU A 111 -20.54 -2.90 8.45
C GLU A 111 -20.25 -2.04 9.68
N LEU A 112 -19.09 -2.25 10.29
CA LEU A 112 -18.73 -1.61 11.55
C LEU A 112 -17.96 -0.30 11.32
N ASN A 113 -18.20 0.65 12.23
CA ASN A 113 -17.49 1.93 12.29
C ASN A 113 -17.67 2.84 11.07
N LYS A 114 -18.68 2.58 10.22
CA LYS A 114 -19.06 3.55 9.19
C LYS A 114 -19.71 4.76 9.85
N PRO A 115 -19.20 5.98 9.60
CA PRO A 115 -19.82 7.17 10.13
C PRO A 115 -21.09 7.54 9.36
N MET A 116 -21.94 8.34 10.01
CA MET A 116 -23.19 8.86 9.48
C MET A 116 -23.08 10.38 9.28
N LEU A 117 -23.63 10.89 8.19
CA LEU A 117 -23.79 12.32 7.94
C LEU A 117 -25.22 12.55 7.41
N ASP A 118 -25.98 13.48 8.01
CA ASP A 118 -27.38 13.77 7.63
C ASP A 118 -28.28 12.52 7.64
N GLY A 119 -27.99 11.52 8.47
CA GLY A 119 -28.75 10.27 8.53
C GLY A 119 -28.35 9.21 7.47
N GLU A 120 -27.36 9.50 6.63
CA GLU A 120 -26.85 8.57 5.61
C GLU A 120 -25.46 8.03 5.99
N GLU A 121 -25.21 6.73 5.73
CA GLU A 121 -23.89 6.14 5.90
C GLU A 121 -22.89 6.73 4.92
N LEU A 122 -21.67 6.98 5.38
CA LEU A 122 -20.55 7.41 4.53
C LEU A 122 -19.71 6.21 4.09
N PRO A 123 -19.97 5.64 2.89
CA PRO A 123 -19.17 4.52 2.38
C PRO A 123 -17.71 4.96 2.20
N GLY A 124 -16.78 4.04 2.41
CA GLY A 124 -15.35 4.34 2.28
C GLY A 124 -14.79 5.28 3.35
N MET A 125 -15.48 5.38 4.48
CA MET A 125 -14.99 6.03 5.69
C MET A 125 -15.13 5.10 6.89
N GLN A 126 -14.17 5.20 7.83
CA GLN A 126 -14.24 4.49 9.11
C GLN A 126 -13.85 5.43 10.25
N HIS A 127 -14.69 5.48 11.28
CA HIS A 127 -14.45 6.27 12.48
C HIS A 127 -14.54 5.36 13.73
N LYS A 128 -13.47 4.62 13.97
CA LYS A 128 -13.35 3.71 15.11
C LYS A 128 -12.76 4.39 16.34
N TYR A 129 -11.82 5.31 16.14
CA TYR A 129 -11.09 6.00 17.20
C TYR A 129 -11.59 7.43 17.29
N ASN A 130 -11.81 7.90 18.50
CA ASN A 130 -12.42 9.21 18.74
C ASN A 130 -11.76 10.37 17.97
N GLU A 131 -10.42 10.39 17.90
CA GLU A 131 -9.64 11.49 17.32
C GLU A 131 -9.27 11.23 15.84
N THR A 132 -9.55 10.04 15.30
CA THR A 132 -9.04 9.67 13.97
C THR A 132 -10.12 9.08 13.08
N VAL A 133 -10.33 9.70 11.92
CA VAL A 133 -11.12 9.13 10.84
C VAL A 133 -10.21 8.60 9.71
N LEU A 134 -10.55 7.42 9.17
CA LEU A 134 -9.93 6.84 8.01
C LEU A 134 -10.77 7.15 6.77
N PHE A 135 -10.10 7.53 5.68
CA PHE A 135 -10.72 7.79 4.40
C PHE A 135 -10.07 6.96 3.30
N PHE A 136 -10.89 6.31 2.49
CA PHE A 136 -10.49 5.37 1.44
C PHE A 136 -10.85 5.94 0.07
N PRO A 137 -9.98 6.77 -0.55
CA PRO A 137 -10.28 7.40 -1.83
C PRO A 137 -10.43 6.37 -2.95
N ALA A 138 -11.47 6.49 -3.76
CA ALA A 138 -11.77 5.53 -4.82
C ALA A 138 -10.63 5.38 -5.85
N GLN A 139 -9.96 6.49 -6.18
CA GLN A 139 -8.83 6.49 -7.12
C GLN A 139 -7.56 5.84 -6.55
N GLY A 140 -7.46 5.72 -5.22
CA GLY A 140 -6.34 5.11 -4.49
C GLY A 140 -6.53 3.62 -4.19
N GLN A 141 -7.59 2.96 -4.71
CA GLN A 141 -7.88 1.56 -4.42
C GLN A 141 -7.09 0.59 -5.30
N THR A 142 -5.81 0.79 -5.39
CA THR A 142 -4.81 -0.16 -5.94
C THR A 142 -3.46 0.13 -5.30
N CYS A 143 -2.47 -0.77 -5.45
CA CYS A 143 -1.13 -0.61 -4.92
C CYS A 143 -0.08 -0.66 -6.02
N HIS A 144 1.16 -0.27 -5.73
CA HIS A 144 2.32 -0.45 -6.62
C HIS A 144 2.69 -1.94 -6.75
N ALA A 145 2.54 -2.71 -5.67
CA ALA A 145 2.54 -4.17 -5.64
C ALA A 145 1.60 -4.62 -4.51
N TYR A 146 0.97 -5.80 -4.66
CA TYR A 146 0.16 -6.38 -3.58
C TYR A 146 1.04 -7.23 -2.68
N CYS A 147 0.94 -7.00 -1.38
CA CYS A 147 1.63 -7.81 -0.39
C CYS A 147 0.89 -9.13 -0.17
N THR A 148 1.61 -10.24 -0.03
CA THR A 148 1.04 -11.58 0.18
C THR A 148 0.22 -11.71 1.47
N TYR A 149 0.44 -10.84 2.45
CA TYR A 149 -0.33 -10.79 3.71
C TYR A 149 -1.52 -9.81 3.67
N CYS A 150 -1.85 -9.22 2.51
CA CYS A 150 -2.81 -8.14 2.43
C CYS A 150 -4.22 -8.56 2.89
N PHE A 151 -4.63 -8.15 4.09
CA PHE A 151 -5.97 -8.43 4.62
C PHE A 151 -7.08 -7.70 3.85
N ARG A 152 -6.75 -6.71 3.01
CA ARG A 152 -7.68 -6.01 2.12
C ARG A 152 -7.77 -6.63 0.72
N TRP A 153 -7.30 -7.85 0.54
CA TRP A 153 -7.26 -8.55 -0.75
C TRP A 153 -8.61 -8.52 -1.49
N ALA A 154 -9.73 -8.60 -0.76
CA ALA A 154 -11.08 -8.57 -1.31
C ALA A 154 -11.39 -7.28 -2.10
N GLN A 155 -10.77 -6.15 -1.75
CA GLN A 155 -10.94 -4.88 -2.46
C GLN A 155 -10.33 -4.89 -3.88
N PHE A 156 -9.48 -5.87 -4.20
CA PHE A 156 -8.65 -5.88 -5.41
C PHE A 156 -8.96 -7.02 -6.38
N ILE A 157 -9.95 -7.87 -6.08
CA ILE A 157 -10.34 -8.99 -6.95
C ILE A 157 -11.38 -8.61 -8.02
N GLY A 158 -11.79 -7.35 -8.08
CA GLY A 158 -12.71 -6.83 -9.11
C GLY A 158 -14.20 -7.01 -8.79
N ASP A 159 -14.55 -7.52 -7.61
CA ASP A 159 -15.94 -7.60 -7.16
C ASP A 159 -16.40 -6.23 -6.62
N ASN A 160 -17.50 -5.71 -7.19
CA ASN A 160 -18.04 -4.40 -6.79
C ASN A 160 -18.70 -4.42 -5.42
N GLU A 161 -19.27 -5.54 -5.00
CA GLU A 161 -19.92 -5.69 -3.69
C GLU A 161 -18.90 -5.66 -2.55
N LEU A 162 -17.66 -6.03 -2.84
CA LEU A 162 -16.56 -6.04 -1.88
C LEU A 162 -15.81 -4.71 -1.80
N LYS A 163 -16.11 -3.73 -2.67
CA LYS A 163 -15.42 -2.44 -2.68
C LYS A 163 -15.85 -1.57 -1.50
N PHE A 164 -14.86 -1.00 -0.84
CA PHE A 164 -15.04 -0.03 0.23
C PHE A 164 -14.21 1.22 -0.09
N SER A 165 -14.85 2.24 -0.66
CA SER A 165 -14.18 3.48 -1.07
C SER A 165 -15.16 4.64 -1.20
N ASN A 166 -14.63 5.86 -1.16
CA ASN A 166 -15.38 7.10 -1.34
C ASN A 166 -14.69 8.00 -2.38
N LYS A 167 -15.48 8.75 -3.14
CA LYS A 167 -14.97 9.69 -4.14
C LYS A 167 -15.40 11.13 -3.88
N GLU A 168 -16.09 11.39 -2.77
CA GLU A 168 -16.69 12.67 -2.44
C GLU A 168 -15.87 13.42 -1.38
N PRO A 169 -14.98 14.35 -1.77
CA PRO A 169 -14.16 15.13 -0.84
C PRO A 169 -14.98 15.97 0.14
N GLU A 170 -16.14 16.46 -0.31
CA GLU A 170 -17.01 17.31 0.46
C GLU A 170 -17.65 16.56 1.64
N GLN A 171 -17.99 15.28 1.48
CA GLN A 171 -18.48 14.45 2.57
C GLN A 171 -17.41 14.29 3.67
N LEU A 172 -16.16 14.07 3.28
CA LEU A 172 -15.03 13.99 4.23
C LEU A 172 -14.87 15.33 4.98
N ARG A 173 -14.85 16.45 4.24
CA ARG A 173 -14.69 17.78 4.82
C ARG A 173 -15.78 18.08 5.84
N ARG A 174 -17.06 17.95 5.43
CA ARG A 174 -18.22 18.22 6.32
C ARG A 174 -18.21 17.32 7.54
N TYR A 175 -17.94 16.02 7.36
CA TYR A 175 -17.90 15.10 8.48
C TYR A 175 -16.84 15.49 9.50
N VAL A 176 -15.64 15.87 9.05
CA VAL A 176 -14.57 16.32 9.97
C VAL A 176 -14.94 17.64 10.64
N GLU A 177 -15.49 18.62 9.91
CA GLU A 177 -15.93 19.91 10.49
C GLU A 177 -17.00 19.75 11.57
N GLU A 178 -17.99 18.88 11.35
CA GLU A 178 -19.09 18.65 12.29
C GLU A 178 -18.69 17.79 13.50
N ASN A 179 -17.47 17.24 13.50
CA ASN A 179 -16.94 16.38 14.56
C ASN A 179 -15.63 16.94 15.15
N PRO A 180 -15.69 17.94 16.04
CA PRO A 180 -14.50 18.66 16.53
C PRO A 180 -13.52 17.82 17.36
N GLN A 181 -13.91 16.62 17.80
CA GLN A 181 -13.02 15.65 18.42
C GLN A 181 -12.03 15.03 17.44
N ILE A 182 -12.30 15.08 16.11
CA ILE A 182 -11.41 14.55 15.09
C ILE A 182 -10.26 15.53 14.87
N ASP A 183 -9.08 15.18 15.33
CA ASP A 183 -7.87 15.97 15.12
C ASP A 183 -6.97 15.39 14.01
N SER A 184 -7.28 14.20 13.50
CA SER A 184 -6.47 13.49 12.54
C SER A 184 -7.29 12.76 11.46
N VAL A 185 -6.91 12.93 10.20
CA VAL A 185 -7.43 12.17 9.05
C VAL A 185 -6.33 11.27 8.51
N LEU A 186 -6.63 9.97 8.35
CA LEU A 186 -5.75 9.02 7.67
C LEU A 186 -6.32 8.64 6.29
N ILE A 187 -5.71 9.14 5.23
CA ILE A 187 -6.00 8.73 3.85
C ILE A 187 -5.26 7.41 3.60
N THR A 188 -6.01 6.37 3.25
CA THR A 188 -5.50 5.00 3.14
C THR A 188 -6.30 4.19 2.09
N GLY A 189 -6.14 2.88 2.02
CA GLY A 189 -6.90 2.05 1.09
C GLY A 189 -6.04 0.97 0.44
N GLY A 190 -5.87 1.02 -0.87
CA GLY A 190 -4.77 0.37 -1.56
C GLY A 190 -3.48 1.13 -1.21
N ASP A 191 -3.09 2.03 -2.09
CA ASP A 191 -2.02 2.98 -1.80
C ASP A 191 -2.40 4.37 -2.35
N PRO A 192 -2.69 5.36 -1.50
CA PRO A 192 -3.05 6.70 -1.96
C PRO A 192 -1.99 7.38 -2.82
N MET A 193 -0.70 7.00 -2.68
CA MET A 193 0.38 7.57 -3.49
C MET A 193 0.44 7.04 -4.92
N ILE A 194 -0.44 6.08 -5.29
CA ILE A 194 -0.66 5.71 -6.70
C ILE A 194 -1.41 6.81 -7.46
N MET A 195 -2.17 7.62 -6.75
CA MET A 195 -2.90 8.76 -7.34
C MET A 195 -1.93 9.85 -7.79
N LYS A 196 -2.29 10.53 -8.87
CA LYS A 196 -1.65 11.79 -9.22
C LYS A 196 -1.96 12.84 -8.15
N THR A 197 -1.02 13.77 -7.94
CA THR A 197 -1.14 14.83 -6.91
C THR A 197 -2.42 15.65 -7.05
N LYS A 198 -2.88 15.91 -8.26
CA LYS A 198 -4.16 16.60 -8.50
C LYS A 198 -5.38 15.95 -7.83
N PHE A 199 -5.38 14.62 -7.68
CA PHE A 199 -6.45 13.91 -6.97
C PHE A 199 -6.25 13.95 -5.46
N LEU A 200 -5.01 13.87 -4.99
CA LEU A 200 -4.69 14.05 -3.56
C LEU A 200 -5.11 15.45 -3.09
N ARG A 201 -4.87 16.49 -3.89
CA ARG A 201 -5.29 17.88 -3.61
C ARG A 201 -6.79 17.98 -3.36
N GLN A 202 -7.62 17.31 -4.16
CA GLN A 202 -9.09 17.33 -3.98
C GLN A 202 -9.52 16.89 -2.58
N TYR A 203 -8.82 15.95 -1.96
CA TYR A 203 -9.12 15.46 -0.62
C TYR A 203 -8.40 16.24 0.48
N ILE A 204 -7.20 16.76 0.22
CA ILE A 204 -6.35 17.37 1.24
C ILE A 204 -6.61 18.87 1.40
N GLU A 205 -6.77 19.62 0.29
CA GLU A 205 -6.95 21.07 0.35
C GLU A 205 -8.16 21.50 1.17
N PRO A 206 -9.35 20.88 1.04
CA PRO A 206 -10.50 21.24 1.88
C PRO A 206 -10.26 21.04 3.37
N LEU A 207 -9.39 20.11 3.76
CA LEU A 207 -9.07 19.83 5.17
C LEU A 207 -8.15 20.87 5.81
N MET A 208 -7.40 21.62 5.00
CA MET A 208 -6.44 22.60 5.52
C MET A 208 -7.10 23.72 6.32
N ASN A 209 -8.36 24.05 6.01
CA ASN A 209 -9.09 25.16 6.63
C ASN A 209 -9.86 24.76 7.91
N ILE A 210 -9.85 23.49 8.29
CA ILE A 210 -10.58 23.02 9.49
C ILE A 210 -9.73 23.31 10.74
N PRO A 211 -10.18 24.19 11.67
CA PRO A 211 -9.33 24.70 12.75
C PRO A 211 -8.82 23.61 13.70
N HIS A 212 -9.69 22.66 14.10
CA HIS A 212 -9.36 21.62 15.08
C HIS A 212 -8.57 20.44 14.48
N LEU A 213 -8.53 20.30 13.15
CA LEU A 213 -7.75 19.25 12.51
C LEU A 213 -6.26 19.59 12.58
N ASN A 214 -5.47 18.74 13.21
CA ASN A 214 -4.04 18.93 13.42
C ASN A 214 -3.18 18.15 12.43
N SER A 215 -3.65 16.98 11.97
CA SER A 215 -2.81 16.07 11.19
C SER A 215 -3.54 15.45 10.01
N ILE A 216 -2.92 15.53 8.83
CA ILE A 216 -3.30 14.80 7.62
C ILE A 216 -2.25 13.73 7.38
N ARG A 217 -2.66 12.47 7.47
CA ARG A 217 -1.78 11.30 7.35
C ARG A 217 -2.08 10.54 6.07
N VAL A 218 -1.05 10.04 5.41
CA VAL A 218 -1.19 9.21 4.20
C VAL A 218 -0.44 7.90 4.40
N GLY A 219 -1.20 6.79 4.36
CA GLY A 219 -0.62 5.44 4.46
C GLY A 219 -0.10 4.98 3.10
N THR A 220 1.19 4.65 2.99
CA THR A 220 1.77 4.27 1.71
C THR A 220 2.95 3.31 1.83
N LYS A 221 3.11 2.47 0.82
CA LYS A 221 4.30 1.65 0.57
C LYS A 221 5.13 2.18 -0.62
N ALA A 222 4.77 3.34 -1.17
CA ALA A 222 5.41 3.88 -2.37
C ALA A 222 6.88 4.22 -2.16
N ILE A 223 7.32 4.60 -0.95
CA ILE A 223 8.75 4.81 -0.66
C ILE A 223 9.55 3.52 -0.94
N ALA A 224 8.98 2.37 -0.56
CA ALA A 224 9.59 1.06 -0.77
C ALA A 224 9.39 0.54 -2.21
N TYR A 225 8.19 0.70 -2.78
CA TYR A 225 7.82 0.00 -4.01
C TYR A 225 7.85 0.83 -5.28
N TRP A 226 7.84 2.17 -5.16
CA TRP A 226 7.96 3.10 -6.28
C TRP A 226 8.46 4.47 -5.82
N PRO A 227 9.72 4.59 -5.34
CA PRO A 227 10.26 5.84 -4.81
C PRO A 227 10.31 6.97 -5.84
N TYR A 228 10.32 6.66 -7.14
CA TYR A 228 10.21 7.65 -8.22
C TYR A 228 8.95 8.53 -8.12
N ARG A 229 7.90 8.06 -7.42
CA ARG A 229 6.72 8.86 -7.09
C ARG A 229 7.07 10.18 -6.39
N PHE A 230 8.17 10.20 -5.67
CA PHE A 230 8.59 11.33 -4.85
C PHE A 230 9.79 12.08 -5.42
N THR A 231 10.50 11.50 -6.41
CA THR A 231 11.79 12.03 -6.85
C THR A 231 11.78 12.58 -8.25
N GLU A 232 10.83 12.19 -9.12
CA GLU A 232 10.90 12.52 -10.52
C GLU A 232 9.58 13.06 -11.11
N GLY A 233 9.73 14.10 -11.96
CA GLY A 233 8.67 14.70 -12.76
C GLY A 233 7.81 15.73 -12.02
N GLU A 234 7.05 16.47 -12.80
CA GLU A 234 6.20 17.59 -12.31
C GLU A 234 5.19 17.17 -11.23
N ASP A 235 4.68 15.94 -11.30
CA ASP A 235 3.72 15.43 -10.32
C ASP A 235 4.38 15.20 -8.96
N ALA A 236 5.66 14.79 -8.92
CA ALA A 236 6.44 14.71 -7.69
C ALA A 236 6.71 16.10 -7.10
N ASP A 237 7.05 17.07 -7.94
CA ASP A 237 7.27 18.45 -7.50
C ASP A 237 5.98 19.08 -6.96
N ASP A 238 4.84 18.80 -7.61
CA ASP A 238 3.54 19.25 -7.11
C ASP A 238 3.15 18.61 -5.78
N LEU A 239 3.50 17.33 -5.56
CA LEU A 239 3.30 16.69 -4.26
C LEU A 239 4.14 17.36 -3.16
N MET A 240 5.39 17.71 -3.44
CA MET A 240 6.23 18.44 -2.47
C MET A 240 5.64 19.82 -2.16
N ARG A 241 5.09 20.53 -3.17
CA ARG A 241 4.37 21.80 -2.94
C ARG A 241 3.15 21.61 -2.04
N LEU A 242 2.31 20.60 -2.32
CA LEU A 242 1.15 20.28 -1.51
C LEU A 242 1.51 20.04 -0.04
N ILE A 243 2.56 19.27 0.21
CA ILE A 243 3.08 19.03 1.57
C ILE A 243 3.46 20.35 2.25
N GLY A 244 4.19 21.21 1.54
CA GLY A 244 4.57 22.53 2.04
C GLY A 244 3.37 23.46 2.31
N GLU A 245 2.32 23.38 1.51
CA GLU A 245 1.06 24.10 1.70
C GLU A 245 0.32 23.65 2.96
N VAL A 246 0.22 22.32 3.20
CA VAL A 246 -0.35 21.76 4.45
C VAL A 246 0.39 22.28 5.67
N ARG A 247 1.73 22.30 5.62
CA ARG A 247 2.55 22.82 6.71
C ARG A 247 2.34 24.33 6.92
N LYS A 248 2.25 25.12 5.86
CA LYS A 248 1.95 26.56 5.93
C LYS A 248 0.57 26.83 6.53
N ALA A 249 -0.39 25.94 6.32
CA ALA A 249 -1.69 25.99 6.96
C ALA A 249 -1.67 25.61 8.46
N GLY A 250 -0.49 25.39 9.05
CA GLY A 250 -0.31 25.04 10.46
C GLY A 250 -0.62 23.59 10.79
N LYS A 251 -0.66 22.70 9.80
CA LYS A 251 -1.01 21.29 10.00
C LYS A 251 0.17 20.35 9.71
N ASN A 252 0.17 19.18 10.35
CA ASN A 252 1.15 18.14 10.09
C ASN A 252 0.74 17.31 8.88
N PHE A 253 1.64 17.17 7.91
CA PHE A 253 1.52 16.13 6.88
C PHE A 253 2.40 14.95 7.28
N ALA A 254 1.78 13.81 7.61
CA ALA A 254 2.52 12.63 8.02
C ALA A 254 2.41 11.50 6.99
N VAL A 255 3.55 11.03 6.51
CA VAL A 255 3.66 9.84 5.66
C VAL A 255 3.81 8.63 6.57
N MET A 256 2.78 7.80 6.62
CA MET A 256 2.81 6.51 7.31
C MET A 256 3.49 5.51 6.38
N ALA A 257 4.83 5.49 6.43
CA ALA A 257 5.68 4.70 5.56
C ALA A 257 5.65 3.23 5.97
N HIS A 258 5.05 2.39 5.13
CA HIS A 258 4.97 0.97 5.37
C HIS A 258 6.22 0.27 4.86
N SER A 259 7.10 -0.16 5.78
CA SER A 259 8.39 -0.77 5.49
C SER A 259 8.54 -2.06 6.26
N SER A 260 8.67 -3.19 5.56
CA SER A 260 8.68 -4.53 6.15
C SER A 260 10.08 -5.13 6.26
N HIS A 261 11.04 -4.72 5.39
CA HIS A 261 12.36 -5.31 5.33
C HIS A 261 13.44 -4.27 4.97
N PRO A 262 14.69 -4.40 5.46
CA PRO A 262 15.78 -3.45 5.17
C PRO A 262 16.11 -3.27 3.68
N VAL A 263 15.84 -4.27 2.84
CA VAL A 263 16.03 -4.22 1.38
C VAL A 263 15.17 -3.12 0.74
N GLU A 264 14.01 -2.80 1.29
CA GLU A 264 13.13 -1.73 0.78
C GLU A 264 13.80 -0.34 0.79
N PHE A 265 14.89 -0.17 1.54
CA PHE A 265 15.73 1.04 1.57
C PHE A 265 17.13 0.79 0.99
N SER A 266 17.30 -0.19 0.11
CA SER A 266 18.64 -0.53 -0.43
C SER A 266 19.09 0.37 -1.58
N THR A 267 18.19 1.12 -2.19
CA THR A 267 18.49 1.94 -3.37
C THR A 267 18.63 3.42 -3.01
N ASP A 268 19.51 4.13 -3.74
CA ASP A 268 19.70 5.57 -3.57
C ASP A 268 18.40 6.37 -3.80
N VAL A 269 17.56 5.92 -4.72
CA VAL A 269 16.29 6.60 -5.01
C VAL A 269 15.29 6.50 -3.85
N SER A 270 15.31 5.41 -3.06
CA SER A 270 14.47 5.30 -1.87
C SER A 270 14.94 6.27 -0.75
N GLU A 271 16.25 6.46 -0.58
CA GLU A 271 16.79 7.45 0.33
C GLU A 271 16.47 8.89 -0.14
N GLN A 272 16.60 9.17 -1.44
CA GLN A 272 16.22 10.46 -2.03
C GLN A 272 14.73 10.76 -1.83
N ALA A 273 13.86 9.75 -1.95
CA ALA A 273 12.43 9.91 -1.71
C ALA A 273 12.14 10.36 -0.26
N VAL A 274 12.76 9.71 0.73
CA VAL A 274 12.65 10.10 2.14
C VAL A 274 13.16 11.52 2.34
N LYS A 275 14.32 11.85 1.77
CA LYS A 275 14.88 13.20 1.87
C LYS A 275 13.93 14.26 1.33
N ARG A 276 13.40 14.09 0.12
CA ARG A 276 12.48 15.06 -0.49
C ARG A 276 11.20 15.27 0.32
N LEU A 277 10.65 14.20 0.89
CA LEU A 277 9.48 14.27 1.76
C LEU A 277 9.77 15.12 3.01
N ILE A 278 10.90 14.89 3.67
CA ILE A 278 11.31 15.62 4.86
C ILE A 278 11.63 17.09 4.52
N ASP A 279 12.37 17.35 3.44
CA ASP A 279 12.68 18.71 2.98
C ASP A 279 11.41 19.51 2.66
N ALA A 280 10.34 18.85 2.17
CA ALA A 280 9.04 19.46 1.95
C ALA A 280 8.24 19.71 3.26
N GLY A 281 8.70 19.17 4.39
CA GLY A 281 8.10 19.34 5.70
C GLY A 281 7.18 18.19 6.13
N ALA A 282 7.22 17.03 5.46
CA ALA A 282 6.51 15.84 5.91
C ALA A 282 7.19 15.20 7.11
N VAL A 283 6.37 14.66 8.03
CA VAL A 283 6.85 13.73 9.07
C VAL A 283 6.76 12.31 8.52
N VAL A 284 7.87 11.58 8.48
CA VAL A 284 7.89 10.18 8.02
C VAL A 284 7.84 9.26 9.23
N ARG A 285 6.75 8.49 9.34
CA ARG A 285 6.54 7.51 10.42
C ARG A 285 6.55 6.10 9.82
N CYS A 286 7.47 5.26 10.29
CA CYS A 286 7.58 3.88 9.82
C CYS A 286 6.63 2.97 10.58
N GLN A 287 5.98 2.08 9.86
CA GLN A 287 5.14 1.02 10.39
C GLN A 287 5.30 -0.26 9.57
N ALA A 288 5.15 -1.42 10.19
CA ALA A 288 5.08 -2.71 9.51
C ALA A 288 4.42 -3.76 10.40
N PRO A 289 3.68 -4.74 9.84
CA PRO A 289 3.29 -5.93 10.57
C PRO A 289 4.47 -6.90 10.72
N LEU A 290 4.37 -7.82 11.68
CA LEU A 290 5.23 -9.01 11.72
C LEU A 290 4.75 -9.99 10.65
N ILE A 291 5.65 -10.37 9.74
CA ILE A 291 5.35 -11.20 8.59
C ILE A 291 6.29 -12.39 8.60
N LYS A 292 5.70 -13.60 8.69
CA LYS A 292 6.45 -14.86 8.67
C LYS A 292 7.34 -14.95 7.43
N ARG A 293 8.60 -15.34 7.61
CA ARG A 293 9.65 -15.49 6.57
C ARG A 293 10.09 -14.17 5.91
N VAL A 294 9.57 -13.04 6.34
CA VAL A 294 9.97 -11.71 5.82
C VAL A 294 10.70 -10.94 6.90
N ASN A 295 10.10 -10.80 8.08
CA ASN A 295 10.64 -10.00 9.16
C ASN A 295 10.33 -10.55 10.57
N ASP A 296 10.09 -11.84 10.67
CA ASP A 296 9.79 -12.55 11.93
C ASP A 296 11.04 -12.89 12.76
N HIS A 297 12.21 -12.36 12.39
CA HIS A 297 13.44 -12.47 13.17
C HIS A 297 13.86 -11.11 13.74
N PRO A 298 14.29 -11.02 15.02
CA PRO A 298 14.65 -9.75 15.68
C PRO A 298 15.80 -9.02 14.99
N ASP A 299 16.75 -9.73 14.38
CA ASP A 299 17.87 -9.10 13.66
C ASP A 299 17.42 -8.35 12.40
N ILE A 300 16.37 -8.82 11.74
CA ILE A 300 15.78 -8.14 10.57
C ILE A 300 15.17 -6.81 11.03
N TRP A 301 14.44 -6.81 12.14
CA TRP A 301 13.91 -5.59 12.73
C TRP A 301 15.02 -4.62 13.14
N ALA A 302 16.04 -5.13 13.81
CA ALA A 302 17.20 -4.31 14.19
C ALA A 302 17.91 -3.71 12.96
N ALA A 303 18.07 -4.48 11.88
CA ALA A 303 18.65 -4.01 10.62
C ALA A 303 17.76 -2.96 9.95
N LEU A 304 16.44 -3.16 9.91
CA LEU A 304 15.47 -2.19 9.38
C LEU A 304 15.54 -0.85 10.15
N TRP A 305 15.51 -0.91 11.48
CA TRP A 305 15.64 0.26 12.34
C TRP A 305 16.97 1.01 12.13
N ARG A 306 18.10 0.28 12.09
CA ARG A 306 19.41 0.88 11.86
C ARG A 306 19.47 1.61 10.51
N LYS A 307 18.85 1.03 9.47
CA LYS A 307 18.80 1.64 8.14
C LYS A 307 17.98 2.93 8.13
N GLN A 308 16.79 2.92 8.73
CA GLN A 308 15.94 4.09 8.89
C GLN A 308 16.65 5.20 9.69
N VAL A 309 17.23 4.87 10.83
CA VAL A 309 17.99 5.82 11.66
C VAL A 309 19.21 6.37 10.91
N ALA A 310 19.91 5.54 10.13
CA ALA A 310 21.07 5.99 9.35
C ALA A 310 20.67 7.00 8.26
N ILE A 311 19.53 6.80 7.58
CA ILE A 311 18.99 7.76 6.62
C ILE A 311 18.67 9.08 7.33
N LEU A 312 17.93 9.05 8.43
CA LEU A 312 17.56 10.24 9.19
C LEU A 312 18.81 11.01 9.70
N ARG A 313 19.79 10.30 10.27
CA ARG A 313 21.04 10.93 10.73
C ARG A 313 21.83 11.62 9.62
N ARG A 314 21.91 11.00 8.43
CA ARG A 314 22.55 11.64 7.27
C ARG A 314 21.83 12.92 6.84
N LEU A 315 20.50 12.93 6.92
CA LEU A 315 19.68 14.10 6.58
C LEU A 315 19.90 15.23 7.60
N VAL A 316 19.92 14.92 8.90
CA VAL A 316 20.22 15.89 9.97
C VAL A 316 21.63 16.46 9.81
N ALA A 317 22.64 15.63 9.59
CA ALA A 317 24.04 16.07 9.41
C ALA A 317 24.24 17.00 8.19
N ARG A 318 23.36 16.91 7.17
CA ARG A 318 23.37 17.80 6.01
C ARG A 318 22.58 19.11 6.20
N GLY A 319 22.08 19.37 7.42
CA GLY A 319 21.35 20.59 7.76
C GLY A 319 19.91 20.64 7.20
N GLY A 320 19.37 19.51 6.72
CA GLY A 320 18.04 19.44 6.12
C GLY A 320 16.89 19.12 7.08
N VAL A 321 17.21 18.75 8.34
CA VAL A 321 16.21 18.29 9.33
C VAL A 321 16.55 18.86 10.69
N THR A 322 15.60 19.49 11.36
CA THR A 322 15.74 19.91 12.76
C THR A 322 15.32 18.78 13.71
N SER A 323 15.78 18.82 14.96
CA SER A 323 15.38 17.84 15.99
C SER A 323 13.87 17.80 16.23
N GLU A 324 13.14 18.85 15.87
CA GLU A 324 11.68 18.96 15.98
C GLU A 324 10.91 18.22 14.87
N SER A 325 11.59 17.83 13.78
CA SER A 325 10.99 17.09 12.66
C SER A 325 11.19 15.57 12.76
N LEU A 326 11.82 15.09 13.82
CA LEU A 326 12.01 13.69 14.18
C LEU A 326 11.02 13.28 15.26
#